data_57a746fd290b6690526b26ef0038c38d
#
_entry.id   57a746fd290b6690526b26ef0038c38d
#
_cell.length_a   1.000
_cell.length_b   1.000
_cell.length_c   1.000
_cell.angle_alpha   90.00
_cell.angle_beta   90.00
_cell.angle_gamma   90.00
#
_symmetry.space_group_name_H-M   'P 1'
#
loop_
_entity.id
_entity.type
_entity.pdbx_description
1 polymer ?
#
loop_
_entity_poly.entity_id
_entity_poly.type
_entity_poly.pdbx_seq_one_letter_code
_entity_poly.pdbx_strand_id
1 'polypeptide(L)'
;MERLAAKPTAGVPQACRGWGETMAAYRFFDNDEVQWSAILEPHWRQTEQRMAAQSVVLCLQDTTELDFNGRQAAGLGPLSYEMQRGMYLHPTYAVTPERVPLGVLDAWMWAREPKDAQGQRGGLKESLRWIEGYERVAETASSLPHTRLVYVADREADMLALMERAQELGTPADWLIRSTHDRALPEGAKLWTATTEGAPLGEIAFTMGSRHGVKARQVRQHVWLRRIELPAGVGQSVAATCLVAREFDAPGGVKPIEWRLLTNRVATTLEEAIELIDWYRARWEIEMLFDGLP
;
A
#
# COMPACT_ATOMS: atom_id res chain seq x y z
N MET A 1 -1.75 10.09 27.90
CA MET A 1 -1.30 9.83 26.52
C MET A 1 0.20 10.08 26.36
N GLU A 2 0.76 11.25 26.67
CA GLU A 2 2.21 11.55 26.50
C GLU A 2 3.17 10.48 27.05
N ARG A 3 2.85 9.91 28.22
CA ARG A 3 3.71 8.88 28.83
C ARG A 3 3.64 7.53 28.13
N LEU A 4 2.49 7.17 27.60
CA LEU A 4 2.34 5.97 26.78
C LEU A 4 3.10 6.16 25.47
N ALA A 5 2.99 7.33 24.84
CA ALA A 5 3.75 7.68 23.66
C ALA A 5 5.28 7.72 23.89
N ALA A 6 5.71 8.16 25.07
CA ALA A 6 7.15 8.16 25.43
C ALA A 6 7.72 6.76 25.69
N LYS A 7 6.87 5.74 25.84
CA LYS A 7 7.25 4.34 26.10
C LYS A 7 6.38 3.38 25.30
N PRO A 8 6.44 3.42 23.97
CA PRO A 8 5.49 2.70 23.10
C PRO A 8 5.54 1.18 23.25
N THR A 9 6.66 0.62 23.68
CA THR A 9 6.83 -0.84 23.91
C THR A 9 6.50 -1.29 25.34
N ALA A 10 6.21 -0.33 26.25
CA ALA A 10 5.91 -0.66 27.65
C ALA A 10 4.41 -0.91 27.84
N GLY A 11 4.08 -1.88 28.69
CA GLY A 11 2.70 -2.05 29.16
C GLY A 11 2.21 -0.81 29.93
N VAL A 12 0.87 -0.59 29.96
CA VAL A 12 0.26 0.57 30.63
C VAL A 12 0.78 0.79 32.06
N PRO A 13 0.92 -0.25 32.93
CA PRO A 13 1.45 -0.04 34.27
C PRO A 13 2.90 0.44 34.30
N GLN A 14 3.72 0.01 33.34
CA GLN A 14 5.14 0.42 33.24
C GLN A 14 5.32 1.83 32.68
N ALA A 15 4.40 2.26 31.81
CA ALA A 15 4.41 3.60 31.24
C ALA A 15 3.94 4.64 32.26
N CYS A 16 3.00 4.28 33.14
CA CYS A 16 2.43 5.15 34.16
C CYS A 16 3.32 5.25 35.42
N ARG A 17 3.22 6.37 36.14
CA ARG A 17 4.01 6.62 37.36
C ARG A 17 3.50 5.89 38.60
N GLY A 18 2.27 5.37 38.56
CA GLY A 18 1.69 4.69 39.69
C GLY A 18 0.25 4.27 39.44
N TRP A 19 -0.35 3.65 40.50
CA TRP A 19 -1.67 3.05 40.41
C TRP A 19 -2.77 3.99 39.90
N GLY A 20 -2.80 5.24 40.39
CA GLY A 20 -3.82 6.22 39.99
C GLY A 20 -3.78 6.54 38.50
N GLU A 21 -2.58 6.75 37.91
CA GLU A 21 -2.40 6.97 36.48
C GLU A 21 -2.73 5.71 35.67
N THR A 22 -2.33 4.54 36.13
CA THR A 22 -2.64 3.26 35.52
C THR A 22 -4.16 3.06 35.42
N MET A 23 -4.89 3.30 36.50
CA MET A 23 -6.34 3.19 36.52
C MET A 23 -7.02 4.26 35.65
N ALA A 24 -6.45 5.47 35.60
CA ALA A 24 -6.96 6.51 34.71
C ALA A 24 -6.77 6.13 33.22
N ALA A 25 -5.62 5.53 32.86
CA ALA A 25 -5.38 5.02 31.52
C ALA A 25 -6.35 3.90 31.14
N TYR A 26 -6.58 2.94 32.02
CA TYR A 26 -7.56 1.87 31.76
C TYR A 26 -8.98 2.42 31.59
N ARG A 27 -9.43 3.34 32.46
CA ARG A 27 -10.74 3.98 32.29
C ARG A 27 -10.85 4.77 31.01
N PHE A 28 -9.76 5.38 30.55
CA PHE A 28 -9.73 6.10 29.28
C PHE A 28 -9.94 5.15 28.09
N PHE A 29 -9.24 4.00 28.09
CA PHE A 29 -9.39 3.02 27.03
C PHE A 29 -10.70 2.20 27.09
N ASP A 30 -11.30 2.09 28.26
CA ASP A 30 -12.57 1.39 28.51
C ASP A 30 -13.81 2.31 28.37
N ASN A 31 -13.59 3.52 27.91
CA ASN A 31 -14.67 4.49 27.73
C ASN A 31 -15.17 4.45 26.28
N ASP A 32 -16.43 4.07 26.09
CA ASP A 32 -17.09 3.95 24.78
C ASP A 32 -17.10 5.27 23.96
N GLU A 33 -16.99 6.43 24.65
CA GLU A 33 -16.88 7.73 24.00
C GLU A 33 -15.48 7.98 23.41
N VAL A 34 -14.48 7.16 23.74
CA VAL A 34 -13.12 7.31 23.23
C VAL A 34 -12.95 6.44 21.98
N GLN A 35 -13.09 7.07 20.83
CA GLN A 35 -12.86 6.41 19.55
C GLN A 35 -11.37 6.45 19.18
N TRP A 36 -10.83 5.34 18.72
CA TRP A 36 -9.43 5.24 18.30
C TRP A 36 -9.07 6.26 17.18
N SER A 37 -10.01 6.52 16.27
CA SER A 37 -9.86 7.51 15.21
C SER A 37 -9.66 8.92 15.77
N ALA A 38 -10.40 9.32 16.81
CA ALA A 38 -10.22 10.60 17.47
C ALA A 38 -8.85 10.73 18.16
N ILE A 39 -8.24 9.61 18.61
CA ILE A 39 -6.87 9.61 19.14
C ILE A 39 -5.84 9.85 18.04
N LEU A 40 -6.06 9.30 16.83
CA LEU A 40 -5.14 9.40 15.70
C LEU A 40 -5.35 10.68 14.86
N GLU A 41 -6.52 11.31 14.93
CA GLU A 41 -6.85 12.49 14.12
C GLU A 41 -5.82 13.63 14.22
N PRO A 42 -5.26 14.01 15.38
CA PRO A 42 -4.21 15.01 15.46
C PRO A 42 -2.96 14.63 14.69
N HIS A 43 -2.60 13.33 14.65
CA HIS A 43 -1.49 12.82 13.87
C HIS A 43 -1.78 12.93 12.37
N TRP A 44 -2.97 12.56 11.93
CA TRP A 44 -3.39 12.65 10.53
C TRP A 44 -3.32 14.09 10.03
N ARG A 45 -3.86 15.05 10.78
CA ARG A 45 -3.77 16.48 10.46
C ARG A 45 -2.33 16.98 10.35
N GLN A 46 -1.43 16.52 11.24
CA GLN A 46 -0.01 16.84 11.16
C GLN A 46 0.65 16.20 9.93
N THR A 47 0.21 15.01 9.54
CA THR A 47 0.67 14.35 8.31
C THR A 47 0.25 15.17 7.09
N GLU A 48 -1.00 15.58 6.99
CA GLU A 48 -1.50 16.45 5.90
C GLU A 48 -0.72 17.77 5.80
N GLN A 49 -0.39 18.41 6.94
CA GLN A 49 0.41 19.62 6.96
C GLN A 49 1.82 19.38 6.40
N ARG A 50 2.46 18.23 6.72
CA ARG A 50 3.76 17.88 6.15
C ARG A 50 3.67 17.54 4.65
N MET A 51 2.57 16.90 4.24
CA MET A 51 2.29 16.62 2.84
C MET A 51 2.08 17.91 2.03
N ALA A 52 1.38 18.90 2.57
CA ALA A 52 1.14 20.19 1.92
C ALA A 52 2.44 20.97 1.58
N ALA A 53 3.53 20.65 2.26
CA ALA A 53 4.84 21.27 2.01
C ALA A 53 5.64 20.55 0.89
N GLN A 54 5.09 19.48 0.30
CA GLN A 54 5.75 18.69 -0.72
C GLN A 54 5.10 18.88 -2.10
N SER A 55 5.90 18.82 -3.16
CA SER A 55 5.37 18.83 -4.54
C SER A 55 4.74 17.49 -4.95
N VAL A 56 5.29 16.38 -4.43
CA VAL A 56 4.84 15.00 -4.66
C VAL A 56 4.86 14.23 -3.35
N VAL A 57 3.82 13.45 -3.09
CA VAL A 57 3.74 12.54 -1.96
C VAL A 57 3.30 11.16 -2.45
N LEU A 58 4.01 10.12 -2.04
CA LEU A 58 3.64 8.74 -2.25
C LEU A 58 2.82 8.26 -1.06
N CYS A 59 1.58 7.87 -1.32
CA CYS A 59 0.64 7.31 -0.35
C CYS A 59 0.71 5.78 -0.46
N LEU A 60 1.55 5.17 0.35
CA LEU A 60 1.82 3.73 0.32
C LEU A 60 0.73 2.99 1.06
N GLN A 61 0.21 1.92 0.47
CA GLN A 61 -0.74 1.03 1.14
C GLN A 61 -0.27 -0.42 1.12
N ASP A 62 -0.43 -1.06 2.25
CA ASP A 62 -0.24 -2.48 2.44
C ASP A 62 -0.99 -2.96 3.68
N THR A 63 -1.10 -4.27 3.87
CA THR A 63 -1.79 -4.87 5.01
C THR A 63 -0.81 -5.65 5.86
N THR A 64 -0.87 -5.46 7.18
CA THR A 64 -0.15 -6.28 8.13
C THR A 64 -1.09 -6.95 9.13
N GLU A 65 -0.61 -8.00 9.77
CA GLU A 65 -1.30 -8.72 10.84
C GLU A 65 -0.80 -8.23 12.19
N LEU A 66 -1.72 -7.92 13.08
CA LEU A 66 -1.44 -7.68 14.50
C LEU A 66 -1.78 -8.94 15.25
N ASP A 67 -0.75 -9.69 15.64
CA ASP A 67 -0.90 -10.97 16.35
C ASP A 67 -1.08 -10.74 17.84
N PHE A 68 -2.27 -11.07 18.35
CA PHE A 68 -2.61 -11.04 19.76
C PHE A 68 -2.70 -12.45 20.37
N ASN A 69 -2.03 -13.41 19.77
CA ASN A 69 -2.06 -14.80 20.22
C ASN A 69 -1.63 -14.91 21.70
N GLY A 70 -2.36 -15.71 22.46
CA GLY A 70 -2.15 -15.82 23.92
C GLY A 70 -2.75 -14.70 24.74
N ARG A 71 -3.39 -13.68 24.15
CA ARG A 71 -4.14 -12.65 24.86
C ARG A 71 -5.64 -12.94 24.83
N GLN A 72 -6.31 -12.80 25.98
CA GLN A 72 -7.76 -12.90 26.07
C GLN A 72 -8.37 -11.51 25.81
N ALA A 73 -8.52 -11.17 24.54
CA ALA A 73 -9.22 -9.95 24.14
C ALA A 73 -10.46 -10.32 23.30
N ALA A 74 -11.56 -9.63 23.56
CA ALA A 74 -12.78 -9.77 22.76
C ALA A 74 -12.59 -9.12 21.39
N GLY A 75 -13.36 -9.56 20.37
CA GLY A 75 -13.35 -8.97 19.05
C GLY A 75 -12.19 -9.39 18.14
N LEU A 76 -11.27 -10.26 18.60
CA LEU A 76 -10.20 -10.80 17.76
C LEU A 76 -10.69 -11.92 16.86
N GLY A 77 -10.21 -11.92 15.61
CA GLY A 77 -10.51 -12.93 14.60
C GLY A 77 -9.32 -13.81 14.22
N PRO A 78 -9.52 -14.80 13.34
CA PRO A 78 -8.43 -15.60 12.80
C PRO A 78 -7.56 -14.77 11.86
N LEU A 79 -6.24 -14.96 11.94
CA LEU A 79 -5.25 -14.42 11.02
C LEU A 79 -5.08 -15.32 9.78
N SER A 80 -4.07 -15.08 8.95
CA SER A 80 -3.73 -15.95 7.82
C SER A 80 -3.47 -17.38 8.27
N TYR A 81 -2.84 -17.53 9.43
CA TYR A 81 -2.84 -18.79 10.17
C TYR A 81 -4.11 -18.88 11.03
N GLU A 82 -5.07 -19.70 10.64
CA GLU A 82 -6.40 -19.83 11.27
C GLU A 82 -6.35 -20.08 12.80
N MET A 83 -5.25 -20.65 13.30
CA MET A 83 -5.04 -20.90 14.74
C MET A 83 -4.62 -19.64 15.50
N GLN A 84 -4.08 -18.63 14.81
CA GLN A 84 -3.67 -17.37 15.41
C GLN A 84 -4.86 -16.43 15.52
N ARG A 85 -4.86 -15.63 16.58
CA ARG A 85 -5.91 -14.64 16.87
C ARG A 85 -5.35 -13.25 16.86
N GLY A 86 -6.00 -12.39 16.12
CA GLY A 86 -5.55 -11.02 15.97
C GLY A 86 -6.51 -10.17 15.16
N MET A 87 -5.96 -9.15 14.57
CA MET A 87 -6.66 -8.25 13.66
C MET A 87 -5.71 -7.80 12.54
N TYR A 88 -6.28 -7.24 11.50
CA TYR A 88 -5.54 -6.67 10.38
C TYR A 88 -5.47 -5.17 10.51
N LEU A 89 -4.34 -4.61 10.11
CA LEU A 89 -4.11 -3.18 9.96
C LEU A 89 -3.75 -2.88 8.51
N HIS A 90 -4.44 -1.92 7.90
CA HIS A 90 -4.19 -1.45 6.54
C HIS A 90 -4.06 0.07 6.56
N PRO A 91 -2.85 0.60 6.78
CA PRO A 91 -2.60 2.03 6.83
C PRO A 91 -2.35 2.61 5.44
N THR A 92 -2.61 3.92 5.32
CA THR A 92 -2.04 4.75 4.26
C THR A 92 -0.83 5.50 4.83
N TYR A 93 0.37 5.13 4.38
CA TYR A 93 1.62 5.71 4.85
C TYR A 93 2.19 6.70 3.83
N ALA A 94 2.28 7.97 4.22
CA ALA A 94 2.76 9.05 3.36
C ALA A 94 4.29 9.19 3.48
N VAL A 95 4.97 9.17 2.32
CA VAL A 95 6.42 9.41 2.21
C VAL A 95 6.72 10.34 1.02
N THR A 96 7.87 11.01 1.04
CA THR A 96 8.34 11.71 -0.17
C THR A 96 8.92 10.73 -1.19
N PRO A 97 9.12 11.13 -2.47
CA PRO A 97 9.86 10.32 -3.45
C PRO A 97 11.26 9.90 -2.96
N GLU A 98 11.91 10.69 -2.12
CA GLU A 98 13.21 10.41 -1.49
C GLU A 98 13.09 9.51 -0.25
N ARG A 99 11.87 8.97 0.01
CA ARG A 99 11.56 8.05 1.10
C ARG A 99 11.62 8.66 2.50
N VAL A 100 11.45 9.99 2.60
CA VAL A 100 11.35 10.64 3.91
C VAL A 100 9.94 10.43 4.44
N PRO A 101 9.77 9.85 5.65
CA PRO A 101 8.47 9.62 6.26
C PRO A 101 7.76 10.93 6.57
N LEU A 102 6.50 11.04 6.14
CA LEU A 102 5.62 12.15 6.49
C LEU A 102 4.60 11.77 7.57
N GLY A 103 4.24 10.50 7.66
CA GLY A 103 3.36 9.95 8.68
C GLY A 103 2.24 9.08 8.11
N VAL A 104 1.39 8.59 8.99
CA VAL A 104 0.18 7.85 8.60
C VAL A 104 -0.93 8.85 8.31
N LEU A 105 -1.62 8.70 7.18
CA LEU A 105 -2.73 9.53 6.76
C LEU A 105 -4.08 8.96 7.22
N ASP A 106 -4.19 7.64 7.19
CA ASP A 106 -5.38 6.89 7.58
C ASP A 106 -5.00 5.46 7.96
N ALA A 107 -5.88 4.77 8.67
CA ALA A 107 -5.68 3.39 9.04
C ALA A 107 -7.01 2.64 9.12
N TRP A 108 -7.08 1.50 8.45
CA TRP A 108 -8.17 0.54 8.56
C TRP A 108 -7.78 -0.61 9.48
N MET A 109 -8.66 -0.94 10.41
CA MET A 109 -8.46 -2.08 11.31
C MET A 109 -9.71 -2.94 11.31
N TRP A 110 -9.53 -4.25 11.16
CA TRP A 110 -10.63 -5.21 11.24
C TRP A 110 -10.17 -6.56 11.76
N ALA A 111 -11.10 -7.29 12.34
CA ALA A 111 -10.93 -8.70 12.66
C ALA A 111 -11.77 -9.55 11.71
N ARG A 112 -11.21 -10.63 11.21
CA ARG A 112 -11.91 -11.57 10.33
C ARG A 112 -12.96 -12.37 11.10
N GLU A 113 -14.09 -12.62 10.50
CA GLU A 113 -15.03 -13.62 10.99
C GLU A 113 -14.47 -15.03 10.73
N PRO A 114 -14.79 -16.01 11.60
CA PRO A 114 -14.50 -17.42 11.33
C PRO A 114 -15.15 -17.87 10.02
N LYS A 115 -14.54 -18.86 9.36
CA LYS A 115 -15.16 -19.50 8.20
C LYS A 115 -16.39 -20.29 8.64
N ASP A 116 -17.43 -20.25 7.82
CA ASP A 116 -18.59 -21.11 7.97
C ASP A 116 -18.30 -22.58 7.58
N ALA A 117 -19.31 -23.44 7.66
CA ALA A 117 -19.18 -24.87 7.31
C ALA A 117 -18.86 -25.09 5.81
N GLN A 118 -19.08 -24.10 4.96
CA GLN A 118 -18.77 -24.11 3.53
C GLN A 118 -17.40 -23.50 3.23
N GLY A 119 -16.66 -23.06 4.26
CA GLY A 119 -15.35 -22.45 4.15
C GLY A 119 -15.37 -20.97 3.72
N GLN A 120 -16.55 -20.33 3.74
CA GLN A 120 -16.71 -18.92 3.40
C GLN A 120 -16.67 -18.05 4.66
N ARG A 121 -16.23 -16.81 4.49
CA ARG A 121 -16.24 -15.80 5.56
C ARG A 121 -17.39 -14.82 5.33
N GLY A 122 -18.09 -14.50 6.41
CA GLY A 122 -19.03 -13.39 6.44
C GLY A 122 -18.32 -12.03 6.43
N GLY A 123 -19.12 -10.97 6.57
CA GLY A 123 -18.63 -9.60 6.71
C GLY A 123 -18.34 -8.91 5.38
N LEU A 124 -17.65 -7.76 5.47
CA LEU A 124 -17.26 -6.96 4.31
C LEU A 124 -16.16 -7.67 3.51
N LYS A 125 -16.22 -7.53 2.18
CA LYS A 125 -15.14 -8.01 1.32
C LYS A 125 -13.84 -7.26 1.64
N GLU A 126 -12.81 -7.98 2.05
CA GLU A 126 -11.52 -7.37 2.41
C GLU A 126 -10.88 -6.57 1.27
N SER A 127 -11.19 -6.91 0.02
CA SER A 127 -10.70 -6.16 -1.14
C SER A 127 -11.25 -4.72 -1.22
N LEU A 128 -12.36 -4.40 -0.55
CA LEU A 128 -12.91 -3.04 -0.55
C LEU A 128 -11.97 -2.03 0.10
N ARG A 129 -11.12 -2.45 1.05
CA ARG A 129 -10.15 -1.56 1.71
C ARG A 129 -9.20 -0.87 0.73
N TRP A 130 -8.86 -1.52 -0.39
CA TRP A 130 -8.01 -0.94 -1.42
C TRP A 130 -8.71 0.20 -2.16
N ILE A 131 -10.01 0.04 -2.45
CA ILE A 131 -10.83 1.06 -3.10
C ILE A 131 -11.05 2.23 -2.15
N GLU A 132 -11.46 1.97 -0.92
CA GLU A 132 -11.67 2.99 0.11
C GLU A 132 -10.37 3.71 0.47
N GLY A 133 -9.23 2.99 0.47
CA GLY A 133 -7.92 3.59 0.63
C GLY A 133 -7.57 4.57 -0.49
N TYR A 134 -7.90 4.23 -1.75
CA TYR A 134 -7.76 5.17 -2.86
C TYR A 134 -8.70 6.38 -2.69
N GLU A 135 -9.97 6.15 -2.32
CA GLU A 135 -10.95 7.22 -2.09
C GLU A 135 -10.47 8.20 -1.03
N ARG A 136 -9.86 7.71 0.06
CA ARG A 136 -9.29 8.58 1.10
C ARG A 136 -8.12 9.42 0.59
N VAL A 137 -7.24 8.84 -0.24
CA VAL A 137 -6.14 9.59 -0.88
C VAL A 137 -6.71 10.63 -1.86
N ALA A 138 -7.73 10.28 -2.63
CA ALA A 138 -8.41 11.18 -3.57
C ALA A 138 -9.10 12.35 -2.85
N GLU A 139 -9.76 12.08 -1.74
CA GLU A 139 -10.36 13.11 -0.88
C GLU A 139 -9.31 14.08 -0.34
N THR A 140 -8.19 13.54 0.17
CA THR A 140 -7.06 14.33 0.66
C THR A 140 -6.43 15.18 -0.47
N ALA A 141 -6.30 14.62 -1.68
CA ALA A 141 -5.78 15.36 -2.83
C ALA A 141 -6.61 16.61 -3.14
N SER A 142 -7.93 16.55 -2.93
CA SER A 142 -8.81 17.70 -3.13
C SER A 142 -8.53 18.85 -2.15
N SER A 143 -8.00 18.54 -0.96
CA SER A 143 -7.61 19.53 0.04
C SER A 143 -6.16 20.05 -0.13
N LEU A 144 -5.36 19.39 -0.99
CA LEU A 144 -3.94 19.67 -1.23
C LEU A 144 -3.66 20.03 -2.70
N PRO A 145 -4.22 21.10 -3.26
CA PRO A 145 -4.20 21.36 -4.71
C PRO A 145 -2.80 21.64 -5.29
N HIS A 146 -1.80 21.88 -4.45
CA HIS A 146 -0.41 22.11 -4.89
C HIS A 146 0.50 20.89 -4.66
N THR A 147 -0.04 19.79 -4.14
CA THR A 147 0.68 18.56 -3.87
C THR A 147 0.12 17.44 -4.74
N ARG A 148 0.95 16.83 -5.56
CA ARG A 148 0.57 15.64 -6.30
C ARG A 148 0.58 14.44 -5.36
N LEU A 149 -0.56 13.80 -5.14
CA LEU A 149 -0.63 12.55 -4.41
C LEU A 149 -0.59 11.37 -5.37
N VAL A 150 0.19 10.36 -5.02
CA VAL A 150 0.30 9.11 -5.77
C VAL A 150 -0.02 7.94 -4.84
N TYR A 151 -1.14 7.29 -5.08
CA TYR A 151 -1.52 6.05 -4.42
C TYR A 151 -0.62 4.91 -4.93
N VAL A 152 0.12 4.27 -4.04
CA VAL A 152 1.06 3.19 -4.41
C VAL A 152 0.69 1.91 -3.66
N ALA A 153 0.39 0.85 -4.41
CA ALA A 153 -0.09 -0.39 -3.82
C ALA A 153 0.49 -1.63 -4.51
N ASP A 154 0.43 -2.76 -3.83
CA ASP A 154 0.91 -4.02 -4.34
C ASP A 154 -0.12 -4.70 -5.29
N ARG A 155 0.14 -5.99 -5.60
CA ARG A 155 -0.67 -6.81 -6.51
C ARG A 155 -2.12 -7.03 -6.05
N GLU A 156 -2.42 -6.90 -4.76
CA GLU A 156 -3.78 -7.09 -4.25
C GLU A 156 -4.70 -5.95 -4.68
N ALA A 157 -4.12 -4.77 -4.91
CA ALA A 157 -4.84 -3.62 -5.45
C ALA A 157 -5.04 -3.66 -6.99
N ASP A 158 -4.54 -4.69 -7.70
CA ASP A 158 -4.71 -4.82 -9.15
C ASP A 158 -6.15 -5.20 -9.51
N MET A 159 -7.08 -4.32 -9.19
CA MET A 159 -8.52 -4.45 -9.42
C MET A 159 -9.01 -3.40 -10.38
N LEU A 160 -9.75 -3.85 -11.41
CA LEU A 160 -10.36 -2.92 -12.37
C LEU A 160 -11.33 -1.96 -11.66
N ALA A 161 -12.09 -2.45 -10.68
CA ALA A 161 -13.02 -1.63 -9.89
C ALA A 161 -12.34 -0.44 -9.17
N LEU A 162 -11.07 -0.57 -8.73
CA LEU A 162 -10.31 0.55 -8.16
C LEU A 162 -9.99 1.58 -9.25
N MET A 163 -9.58 1.12 -10.42
CA MET A 163 -9.20 1.98 -11.55
C MET A 163 -10.42 2.71 -12.13
N GLU A 164 -11.56 2.01 -12.22
CA GLU A 164 -12.86 2.59 -12.61
C GLU A 164 -13.28 3.65 -11.58
N ARG A 165 -13.17 3.32 -10.29
CA ARG A 165 -13.51 4.26 -9.22
C ARG A 165 -12.64 5.53 -9.24
N ALA A 166 -11.34 5.37 -9.52
CA ALA A 166 -10.44 6.51 -9.69
C ALA A 166 -10.90 7.42 -10.85
N GLN A 167 -11.30 6.83 -11.96
CA GLN A 167 -11.81 7.55 -13.13
C GLN A 167 -13.15 8.25 -12.84
N GLU A 168 -14.08 7.59 -12.14
CA GLU A 168 -15.35 8.18 -11.71
C GLU A 168 -15.16 9.42 -10.83
N LEU A 169 -14.15 9.42 -9.97
CA LEU A 169 -13.78 10.55 -9.12
C LEU A 169 -13.02 11.66 -9.87
N GLY A 170 -12.75 11.48 -11.17
CA GLY A 170 -11.96 12.43 -11.98
C GLY A 170 -10.47 12.34 -11.75
N THR A 171 -10.00 11.26 -11.13
CA THR A 171 -8.59 10.95 -10.87
C THR A 171 -7.86 12.09 -10.12
N PRO A 172 -8.32 12.50 -8.94
CA PRO A 172 -7.72 13.60 -8.18
C PRO A 172 -6.35 13.22 -7.60
N ALA A 173 -6.07 11.92 -7.43
CA ALA A 173 -4.76 11.37 -7.11
C ALA A 173 -4.33 10.39 -8.20
N ASP A 174 -3.04 10.38 -8.51
CA ASP A 174 -2.46 9.35 -9.37
C ASP A 174 -2.48 8.00 -8.65
N TRP A 175 -2.43 6.91 -9.41
CA TRP A 175 -2.24 5.57 -8.85
C TRP A 175 -1.11 4.83 -9.57
N LEU A 176 -0.39 3.99 -8.82
CA LEU A 176 0.71 3.15 -9.26
C LEU A 176 0.60 1.79 -8.58
N ILE A 177 0.24 0.75 -9.33
CA ILE A 177 -0.14 -0.55 -8.81
C ILE A 177 0.68 -1.64 -9.50
N ARG A 178 1.08 -2.66 -8.73
CA ARG A 178 1.74 -3.83 -9.32
C ARG A 178 0.72 -4.70 -10.05
N SER A 179 0.90 -4.84 -11.37
CA SER A 179 0.05 -5.70 -12.18
C SER A 179 0.27 -7.19 -11.89
N THR A 180 -0.81 -7.91 -11.61
CA THR A 180 -0.83 -9.36 -11.41
C THR A 180 -1.75 -10.08 -12.40
N HIS A 181 -2.65 -9.35 -13.05
CA HIS A 181 -3.58 -9.89 -14.04
C HIS A 181 -3.13 -9.57 -15.46
N ASP A 182 -2.85 -10.62 -16.25
CA ASP A 182 -2.55 -10.48 -17.67
C ASP A 182 -3.85 -10.33 -18.48
N ARG A 183 -4.43 -9.13 -18.43
CA ARG A 183 -5.74 -8.83 -19.01
C ARG A 183 -5.71 -8.92 -20.54
N ALA A 184 -6.84 -9.32 -21.13
CA ALA A 184 -7.04 -9.18 -22.56
C ALA A 184 -7.29 -7.70 -22.91
N LEU A 185 -6.63 -7.20 -23.92
CA LEU A 185 -6.85 -5.87 -24.50
C LEU A 185 -7.93 -5.92 -25.60
N PRO A 186 -8.53 -4.80 -25.99
CA PRO A 186 -9.59 -4.76 -27.01
C PRO A 186 -9.18 -5.42 -28.33
N GLU A 187 -7.91 -5.31 -28.70
CA GLU A 187 -7.34 -5.92 -29.90
C GLU A 187 -7.07 -7.43 -29.78
N GLY A 188 -7.40 -8.05 -28.65
CA GLY A 188 -7.25 -9.48 -28.39
C GLY A 188 -5.88 -9.91 -27.87
N ALA A 189 -4.90 -9.03 -27.85
CA ALA A 189 -3.59 -9.32 -27.27
C ALA A 189 -3.66 -9.36 -25.72
N LYS A 190 -2.70 -10.06 -25.11
CA LYS A 190 -2.52 -10.02 -23.67
C LYS A 190 -1.68 -8.80 -23.25
N LEU A 191 -2.06 -8.19 -22.14
CA LEU A 191 -1.47 -6.95 -21.61
C LEU A 191 0.06 -6.96 -21.60
N TRP A 192 0.66 -7.98 -20.97
CA TRP A 192 2.11 -8.01 -20.81
C TRP A 192 2.84 -8.34 -22.11
N THR A 193 2.27 -9.20 -22.93
CA THR A 193 2.81 -9.51 -24.26
C THR A 193 2.78 -8.26 -25.13
N ALA A 194 1.64 -7.57 -25.20
CA ALA A 194 1.50 -6.34 -25.95
C ALA A 194 2.48 -5.26 -25.47
N THR A 195 2.67 -5.14 -24.14
CA THR A 195 3.59 -4.14 -23.60
C THR A 195 5.05 -4.41 -23.96
N THR A 196 5.45 -5.68 -24.02
CA THR A 196 6.84 -6.08 -24.33
C THR A 196 7.09 -6.35 -25.83
N GLU A 197 6.12 -6.05 -26.68
CA GLU A 197 6.28 -6.15 -28.14
C GLU A 197 7.26 -5.09 -28.64
N GLY A 198 8.22 -5.52 -29.46
CA GLY A 198 9.25 -4.65 -30.02
C GLY A 198 10.46 -4.42 -29.11
N ALA A 199 11.31 -3.46 -29.50
CA ALA A 199 12.52 -3.14 -28.76
C ALA A 199 12.18 -2.48 -27.40
N PRO A 200 12.97 -2.75 -26.34
CA PRO A 200 12.82 -2.04 -25.09
C PRO A 200 13.10 -0.54 -25.26
N LEU A 201 12.48 0.26 -24.43
CA LEU A 201 12.71 1.71 -24.36
C LEU A 201 14.13 2.04 -23.92
N GLY A 202 14.70 1.18 -23.06
CA GLY A 202 16.06 1.30 -22.57
C GLY A 202 16.37 0.25 -21.51
N GLU A 203 17.50 0.44 -20.84
CA GLU A 203 17.99 -0.42 -19.77
C GLU A 203 18.14 0.35 -18.47
N ILE A 204 17.87 -0.32 -17.36
CA ILE A 204 18.19 0.15 -16.02
C ILE A 204 19.08 -0.85 -15.31
N ALA A 205 19.92 -0.36 -14.40
CA ALA A 205 20.78 -1.19 -13.56
C ALA A 205 20.70 -0.73 -12.11
N PHE A 206 20.63 -1.68 -11.18
CA PHE A 206 20.65 -1.40 -9.75
C PHE A 206 21.28 -2.54 -8.96
N THR A 207 21.74 -2.24 -7.74
CA THR A 207 22.23 -3.26 -6.82
C THR A 207 21.07 -3.80 -5.99
N MET A 208 20.82 -5.09 -6.10
CA MET A 208 19.94 -5.79 -5.16
C MET A 208 20.74 -6.16 -3.91
N GLY A 209 20.28 -5.71 -2.74
CA GLY A 209 20.88 -6.07 -1.45
C GLY A 209 20.81 -7.57 -1.15
N SER A 210 21.65 -8.02 -0.23
CA SER A 210 21.61 -9.39 0.27
C SER A 210 20.31 -9.65 1.05
N ARG A 211 19.74 -10.84 0.87
CA ARG A 211 18.60 -11.35 1.63
C ARG A 211 18.97 -12.71 2.19
N HIS A 212 18.16 -13.23 3.12
CA HIS A 212 18.39 -14.56 3.66
C HIS A 212 18.56 -15.60 2.52
N GLY A 213 19.75 -16.19 2.45
CA GLY A 213 20.10 -17.18 1.41
C GLY A 213 20.44 -16.63 0.01
N VAL A 214 20.36 -15.29 -0.22
CA VAL A 214 20.65 -14.66 -1.52
C VAL A 214 21.70 -13.59 -1.37
N LYS A 215 22.80 -13.70 -2.11
CA LYS A 215 23.88 -12.71 -2.12
C LYS A 215 23.45 -11.44 -2.86
N ALA A 216 24.01 -10.29 -2.43
CA ALA A 216 23.87 -9.06 -3.19
C ALA A 216 24.42 -9.23 -4.62
N ARG A 217 23.70 -8.67 -5.60
CA ARG A 217 24.10 -8.72 -7.00
C ARG A 217 23.65 -7.50 -7.79
N GLN A 218 24.32 -7.25 -8.89
CA GLN A 218 23.83 -6.30 -9.90
C GLN A 218 22.66 -6.94 -10.67
N VAL A 219 21.65 -6.14 -10.92
CA VAL A 219 20.48 -6.48 -11.71
C VAL A 219 20.40 -5.52 -12.86
N ARG A 220 20.23 -6.04 -14.08
CA ARG A 220 20.01 -5.26 -15.30
C ARG A 220 18.65 -5.63 -15.88
N GLN A 221 17.84 -4.65 -16.20
CA GLN A 221 16.49 -4.88 -16.72
C GLN A 221 16.29 -4.08 -18.00
N HIS A 222 15.68 -4.70 -19.00
CA HIS A 222 15.03 -4.00 -20.09
C HIS A 222 13.71 -3.41 -19.61
N VAL A 223 13.37 -2.22 -20.10
CA VAL A 223 12.17 -1.49 -19.73
C VAL A 223 11.30 -1.24 -20.96
N TRP A 224 10.01 -1.53 -20.85
CA TRP A 224 8.99 -1.22 -21.85
C TRP A 224 7.89 -0.39 -21.22
N LEU A 225 7.34 0.52 -21.99
CA LEU A 225 6.14 1.30 -21.68
C LEU A 225 5.13 1.16 -22.80
N ARG A 226 3.87 1.02 -22.47
CA ARG A 226 2.78 1.06 -23.44
C ARG A 226 1.57 1.76 -22.86
N ARG A 227 1.04 2.75 -23.58
CA ARG A 227 -0.29 3.30 -23.27
C ARG A 227 -1.34 2.31 -23.75
N ILE A 228 -2.32 2.03 -22.91
CA ILE A 228 -3.32 0.99 -23.11
C ILE A 228 -4.70 1.49 -22.68
N GLU A 229 -5.74 0.85 -23.23
CA GLU A 229 -7.12 0.96 -22.78
C GLU A 229 -7.52 -0.39 -22.13
N LEU A 230 -7.71 -0.39 -20.82
CA LEU A 230 -8.20 -1.58 -20.10
C LEU A 230 -9.71 -1.66 -20.27
N PRO A 231 -10.25 -2.75 -20.84
CA PRO A 231 -11.69 -2.93 -20.92
C PRO A 231 -12.31 -2.90 -19.52
N ALA A 232 -13.26 -2.01 -19.34
CA ALA A 232 -14.07 -1.83 -18.14
C ALA A 232 -15.53 -2.09 -18.51
N GLY A 233 -16.48 -2.02 -17.65
CA GLY A 233 -17.89 -2.25 -17.92
C GLY A 233 -18.38 -2.26 -19.39
N VAL A 234 -19.64 -2.32 -19.65
CA VAL A 234 -20.13 -2.38 -21.04
C VAL A 234 -19.83 -1.07 -21.79
N GLY A 235 -18.92 -1.13 -22.76
CA GLY A 235 -18.54 0.01 -23.60
C GLY A 235 -17.67 1.06 -22.91
N GLN A 236 -17.08 0.75 -21.76
CA GLN A 236 -16.18 1.63 -21.03
C GLN A 236 -14.75 1.10 -21.07
N SER A 237 -13.79 1.98 -20.90
CA SER A 237 -12.38 1.63 -20.71
C SER A 237 -11.70 2.55 -19.71
N VAL A 238 -10.63 2.06 -19.11
CA VAL A 238 -9.73 2.84 -18.28
C VAL A 238 -8.41 3.01 -19.01
N ALA A 239 -8.07 4.26 -19.30
CA ALA A 239 -6.80 4.60 -19.90
C ALA A 239 -5.66 4.48 -18.88
N ALA A 240 -4.66 3.64 -19.18
CA ALA A 240 -3.53 3.38 -18.30
C ALA A 240 -2.20 3.30 -19.07
N THR A 241 -1.09 3.45 -18.38
CA THR A 241 0.24 3.09 -18.85
C THR A 241 0.65 1.78 -18.18
N CYS A 242 1.00 0.78 -18.98
CA CYS A 242 1.63 -0.45 -18.49
C CYS A 242 3.15 -0.30 -18.62
N LEU A 243 3.85 -0.58 -17.53
CA LEU A 243 5.31 -0.65 -17.48
C LEU A 243 5.72 -2.08 -17.19
N VAL A 244 6.66 -2.61 -17.99
CA VAL A 244 7.32 -3.88 -17.72
C VAL A 244 8.83 -3.62 -17.63
N ALA A 245 9.44 -4.03 -16.49
CA ALA A 245 10.88 -4.05 -16.33
C ALA A 245 11.32 -5.48 -16.05
N ARG A 246 12.06 -6.09 -16.97
CA ARG A 246 12.44 -7.51 -16.93
C ARG A 246 13.95 -7.68 -16.95
N GLU A 247 14.46 -8.40 -15.98
CA GLU A 247 15.88 -8.77 -15.94
C GLU A 247 16.22 -9.71 -17.10
N PHE A 248 17.30 -9.39 -17.80
CA PHE A 248 17.72 -10.11 -19.00
C PHE A 248 19.02 -10.91 -18.80
N ASP A 249 19.74 -10.72 -17.72
CA ASP A 249 21.07 -11.31 -17.47
C ASP A 249 21.12 -11.98 -16.08
N ALA A 250 20.01 -12.66 -15.72
CA ALA A 250 19.92 -13.33 -14.44
C ALA A 250 20.90 -14.52 -14.36
N PRO A 251 21.63 -14.71 -13.23
CA PRO A 251 22.51 -15.86 -13.05
C PRO A 251 21.76 -17.19 -13.19
N GLY A 252 22.43 -18.22 -13.70
CA GLY A 252 21.85 -19.55 -13.88
C GLY A 252 21.21 -20.08 -12.60
N GLY A 253 19.97 -20.58 -12.71
CA GLY A 253 19.19 -21.10 -11.59
C GLY A 253 18.52 -20.01 -10.70
N VAL A 254 18.70 -18.74 -11.00
CA VAL A 254 18.04 -17.63 -10.30
C VAL A 254 16.86 -17.15 -11.13
N LYS A 255 15.69 -17.04 -10.49
CA LYS A 255 14.50 -16.47 -11.15
C LYS A 255 14.75 -14.99 -11.48
N PRO A 256 14.58 -14.57 -12.75
CA PRO A 256 14.71 -13.16 -13.13
C PRO A 256 13.76 -12.25 -12.34
N ILE A 257 14.23 -11.07 -12.01
CA ILE A 257 13.39 -10.04 -11.39
C ILE A 257 12.58 -9.36 -12.47
N GLU A 258 11.27 -9.36 -12.28
CA GLU A 258 10.34 -8.69 -13.18
C GLU A 258 9.35 -7.84 -12.39
N TRP A 259 9.22 -6.57 -12.81
CA TRP A 259 8.18 -5.66 -12.34
C TRP A 259 7.21 -5.39 -13.48
N ARG A 260 5.94 -5.47 -13.16
CA ARG A 260 4.84 -5.12 -14.05
C ARG A 260 3.97 -4.13 -13.29
N LEU A 261 3.94 -2.90 -13.77
CA LEU A 261 3.23 -1.82 -13.10
C LEU A 261 2.15 -1.26 -14.01
N LEU A 262 1.07 -0.82 -13.40
CA LEU A 262 -0.01 -0.06 -14.04
C LEU A 262 -0.15 1.28 -13.35
N THR A 263 -0.38 2.35 -14.14
CA THR A 263 -0.61 3.69 -13.63
C THR A 263 -1.53 4.47 -14.57
N ASN A 264 -2.30 5.43 -14.04
CA ASN A 264 -3.03 6.40 -14.85
C ASN A 264 -2.11 7.43 -15.50
N ARG A 265 -0.90 7.62 -14.95
CA ARG A 265 0.06 8.60 -15.50
C ARG A 265 0.47 8.25 -16.92
N VAL A 266 0.59 9.28 -17.74
CA VAL A 266 1.21 9.15 -19.06
C VAL A 266 2.72 9.16 -18.86
N ALA A 267 3.39 8.12 -19.32
CA ALA A 267 4.84 8.00 -19.35
C ALA A 267 5.26 7.46 -20.74
N THR A 268 6.26 8.07 -21.33
CA THR A 268 6.71 7.80 -22.70
C THR A 268 8.23 7.72 -22.82
N THR A 269 8.96 8.17 -21.80
CA THR A 269 10.42 8.20 -21.79
C THR A 269 10.99 7.22 -20.76
N LEU A 270 12.28 6.90 -20.91
CA LEU A 270 12.99 6.04 -19.96
C LEU A 270 13.09 6.70 -18.58
N GLU A 271 13.29 8.00 -18.52
CA GLU A 271 13.37 8.78 -17.28
C GLU A 271 12.05 8.71 -16.50
N GLU A 272 10.90 8.86 -17.19
CA GLU A 272 9.58 8.72 -16.56
C GLU A 272 9.33 7.28 -16.09
N ALA A 273 9.82 6.28 -16.83
CA ALA A 273 9.74 4.89 -16.39
C ALA A 273 10.59 4.63 -15.14
N ILE A 274 11.79 5.20 -15.07
CA ILE A 274 12.68 5.10 -13.89
C ILE A 274 12.00 5.74 -12.69
N GLU A 275 11.41 6.93 -12.84
CA GLU A 275 10.64 7.59 -11.78
C GLU A 275 9.54 6.69 -11.22
N LEU A 276 8.72 6.09 -12.08
CA LEU A 276 7.64 5.18 -11.68
C LEU A 276 8.19 3.94 -10.96
N ILE A 277 9.29 3.37 -11.43
CA ILE A 277 9.94 2.22 -10.79
C ILE A 277 10.45 2.60 -9.40
N ASP A 278 11.09 3.75 -9.25
CA ASP A 278 11.63 4.21 -7.97
C ASP A 278 10.51 4.54 -6.97
N TRP A 279 9.42 5.13 -7.43
CA TRP A 279 8.23 5.34 -6.61
C TRP A 279 7.61 4.01 -6.15
N TYR A 280 7.50 3.04 -7.06
CA TYR A 280 7.01 1.72 -6.66
C TYR A 280 7.95 1.03 -5.66
N ARG A 281 9.27 1.18 -5.82
CA ARG A 281 10.24 0.65 -4.86
C ARG A 281 10.14 1.30 -3.50
N ALA A 282 9.75 2.58 -3.43
CA ALA A 282 9.50 3.26 -2.15
C ALA A 282 8.35 2.60 -1.35
N ARG A 283 7.50 1.77 -1.98
CA ARG A 283 6.46 1.01 -1.26
C ARG A 283 7.01 0.19 -0.10
N TRP A 284 8.25 -0.29 -0.21
CA TRP A 284 8.90 -1.04 0.87
C TRP A 284 9.12 -0.25 2.17
N GLU A 285 9.00 1.08 2.15
CA GLU A 285 9.09 1.90 3.36
C GLU A 285 7.93 1.62 4.34
N ILE A 286 6.80 1.09 3.86
CA ILE A 286 5.68 0.67 4.73
C ILE A 286 6.05 -0.55 5.59
N GLU A 287 6.92 -1.44 5.11
CA GLU A 287 7.43 -2.57 5.89
C GLU A 287 8.28 -2.08 7.08
N MET A 288 9.02 -0.99 6.90
CA MET A 288 9.77 -0.36 7.99
C MET A 288 8.83 0.23 9.06
N LEU A 289 7.66 0.72 8.64
CA LEU A 289 6.60 1.13 9.57
C LEU A 289 6.09 -0.09 10.36
N PHE A 290 5.85 -1.21 9.68
CA PHE A 290 5.34 -2.44 10.31
C PHE A 290 6.34 -3.05 11.29
N ASP A 291 7.63 -3.06 10.95
CA ASP A 291 8.70 -3.52 11.83
C ASP A 291 8.82 -2.68 13.12
N GLY A 292 8.34 -1.46 13.10
CA GLY A 292 8.29 -0.56 14.27
C GLY A 292 7.03 -0.71 15.12
N LEU A 293 6.05 -1.52 14.71
CA LEU A 293 4.85 -1.79 15.51
C LEU A 293 5.18 -2.77 16.63
N PRO A 294 4.57 -2.62 17.82
CA PRO A 294 4.86 -3.46 18.98
C PRO A 294 4.31 -4.88 18.88
#